data_51c8815a18fd01e9e01d53aac6851ca7
#
_entry.id   51c8815a18fd01e9e01d53aac6851ca7
#
_cell.length_a   1.000
_cell.length_b   1.000
_cell.length_c   1.000
_cell.angle_alpha   90.00
_cell.angle_beta   90.00
_cell.angle_gamma   90.00
#
_symmetry.space_group_name_H-M   'P 1'
#
loop_
_entity.id
_entity.type
_entity.pdbx_description
1 polymer ?
#
loop_
_entity_poly.entity_id
_entity_poly.type
_entity_poly.pdbx_seq_one_letter_code
_entity_poly.pdbx_strand_id
1 'polypeptide(L)'
;FDGLSLDRLDIECHHYTPAPQLLSAVFDEAPVSEVLTSNLLKSNCLVTGQPDWASLRISYEGPQIDQAGLLQYIISFRNHNEFHEQCVERIYMDIWAQCKPIKLSVYARYTRRGGLDINPFRTSFPQAVPANIRTARQ
;
A
#
# COMPACT_ATOMS: atom_id res chain seq x y z
N PHE A 1 4.34 8.64 -8.29
CA PHE A 1 2.93 8.87 -7.94
C PHE A 1 2.73 10.25 -7.32
N ASP A 2 1.62 10.88 -7.65
CA ASP A 2 1.17 12.10 -6.99
C ASP A 2 0.56 11.75 -5.63
N GLY A 3 0.87 12.54 -4.62
CA GLY A 3 0.36 12.37 -3.27
C GLY A 3 1.41 12.69 -2.22
N LEU A 4 1.03 12.58 -0.95
CA LEU A 4 1.92 12.80 0.17
C LEU A 4 2.77 11.55 0.41
N SER A 5 4.10 11.70 0.29
CA SER A 5 5.01 10.58 0.50
C SER A 5 5.14 10.23 1.98
N LEU A 6 4.89 8.96 2.32
CA LEU A 6 5.15 8.42 3.66
C LEU A 6 6.65 8.22 3.91
N ASP A 7 7.45 8.13 2.85
CA ASP A 7 8.87 7.79 2.94
C ASP A 7 9.71 8.89 3.57
N ARG A 8 9.13 10.10 3.75
CA ARG A 8 9.76 11.21 4.47
C ARG A 8 9.82 10.99 5.99
N LEU A 9 9.04 10.04 6.51
CA LEU A 9 8.94 9.82 7.95
C LEU A 9 10.15 9.04 8.46
N ASP A 10 10.65 9.46 9.63
CA ASP A 10 11.71 8.77 10.36
C ASP A 10 11.05 7.83 11.38
N ILE A 11 11.10 6.52 11.11
CA ILE A 11 10.46 5.51 11.94
C ILE A 11 11.40 4.34 12.19
N GLU A 12 11.13 3.61 13.28
CA GLU A 12 11.77 2.33 13.56
C GLU A 12 10.82 1.19 13.16
N CYS A 13 11.38 0.13 12.56
CA CYS A 13 10.62 -1.02 12.09
C CYS A 13 11.06 -2.27 12.81
N HIS A 14 10.12 -2.93 13.49
CA HIS A 14 10.37 -4.15 14.26
C HIS A 14 9.58 -5.36 13.76
N HIS A 15 8.77 -5.18 12.70
CA HIS A 15 7.91 -6.22 12.14
C HIS A 15 8.34 -6.49 10.69
N TYR A 16 8.52 -7.76 10.35
CA TYR A 16 8.93 -8.20 9.00
C TYR A 16 7.99 -9.27 8.42
N THR A 17 6.83 -9.42 9.03
CA THR A 17 5.67 -10.12 8.48
C THR A 17 4.47 -9.19 8.55
N PRO A 18 3.45 -9.32 7.68
CA PRO A 18 2.33 -8.39 7.67
C PRO A 18 1.73 -8.19 9.06
N ALA A 19 1.69 -6.94 9.51
CA ALA A 19 1.32 -6.56 10.88
C ALA A 19 0.16 -5.56 10.87
N PRO A 20 -1.10 -6.00 10.61
CA PRO A 20 -2.24 -5.10 10.52
C PRO A 20 -2.53 -4.33 11.80
N GLN A 21 -2.07 -4.82 12.95
CA GLN A 21 -2.20 -4.11 14.24
C GLN A 21 -1.46 -2.77 14.27
N LEU A 22 -0.55 -2.51 13.33
CA LEU A 22 0.13 -1.22 13.20
C LEU A 22 -0.77 -0.14 12.58
N LEU A 23 -1.84 -0.56 11.91
CA LEU A 23 -2.78 0.35 11.29
C LEU A 23 -3.75 0.93 12.31
N SER A 24 -3.91 2.24 12.32
CA SER A 24 -4.88 2.94 13.15
C SER A 24 -5.34 4.22 12.47
N ALA A 25 -6.43 4.78 12.98
CA ALA A 25 -6.99 6.02 12.47
C ALA A 25 -7.63 6.81 13.62
N VAL A 26 -7.85 8.10 13.40
CA VAL A 26 -8.48 8.99 14.37
C VAL A 26 -9.98 9.00 14.10
N PHE A 27 -10.77 8.36 14.96
CA PHE A 27 -12.19 8.16 14.76
C PHE A 27 -13.08 9.27 15.34
N ASP A 28 -12.53 10.09 16.25
CA ASP A 28 -13.27 11.14 16.96
C ASP A 28 -13.09 12.54 16.33
N GLU A 29 -12.50 12.62 15.15
CA GLU A 29 -12.33 13.85 14.38
C GLU A 29 -13.05 13.76 13.05
N ALA A 30 -13.21 14.92 12.37
CA ALA A 30 -13.84 14.97 11.06
C ALA A 30 -13.06 14.13 10.04
N PRO A 31 -13.77 13.42 9.13
CA PRO A 31 -13.11 12.67 8.08
C PRO A 31 -12.25 13.56 7.18
N VAL A 32 -11.21 12.98 6.62
CA VAL A 32 -10.29 13.64 5.67
C VAL A 32 -10.30 12.91 4.33
N SER A 33 -9.81 13.58 3.29
CA SER A 33 -9.50 12.97 2.01
C SER A 33 -8.01 13.14 1.78
N GLU A 34 -7.29 12.04 1.61
CA GLU A 34 -5.84 12.03 1.44
C GLU A 34 -5.41 11.06 0.35
N VAL A 35 -4.28 11.35 -0.27
CA VAL A 35 -3.55 10.42 -1.12
C VAL A 35 -2.16 10.24 -0.52
N LEU A 36 -1.87 9.01 -0.09
CA LEU A 36 -0.61 8.66 0.56
C LEU A 36 0.18 7.72 -0.36
N THR A 37 1.48 7.93 -0.47
CA THR A 37 2.35 7.16 -1.35
C THR A 37 3.57 6.64 -0.60
N SER A 38 4.10 5.50 -1.08
CA SER A 38 5.36 4.96 -0.60
C SER A 38 6.06 4.17 -1.70
N ASN A 39 7.38 4.23 -1.72
CA ASN A 39 8.23 3.40 -2.57
C ASN A 39 8.90 2.26 -1.79
N LEU A 40 8.46 2.00 -0.57
CA LEU A 40 9.12 1.05 0.33
C LEU A 40 8.38 -0.29 0.44
N LEU A 41 7.32 -0.51 -0.33
CA LEU A 41 6.69 -1.82 -0.38
C LEU A 41 7.62 -2.82 -1.05
N LYS A 42 7.91 -3.91 -0.33
CA LYS A 42 8.65 -5.04 -0.85
C LYS A 42 8.03 -6.31 -0.30
N SER A 43 7.80 -7.28 -1.16
CA SER A 43 7.44 -8.64 -0.77
C SER A 43 8.28 -9.60 -1.60
N ASN A 44 8.13 -10.90 -1.36
CA ASN A 44 8.84 -11.92 -2.11
C ASN A 44 7.85 -12.73 -2.95
N CYS A 45 8.27 -13.12 -4.15
CA CYS A 45 7.46 -13.98 -5.00
C CYS A 45 7.21 -15.32 -4.30
N LEU A 46 5.96 -15.77 -4.29
CA LEU A 46 5.55 -17.00 -3.64
C LEU A 46 6.24 -18.24 -4.22
N VAL A 47 6.52 -18.22 -5.52
CA VAL A 47 7.09 -19.36 -6.24
C VAL A 47 8.62 -19.34 -6.22
N THR A 48 9.24 -18.19 -6.52
CA THR A 48 10.70 -18.08 -6.72
C THR A 48 11.43 -17.52 -5.51
N GLY A 49 10.73 -16.86 -4.58
CA GLY A 49 11.35 -16.16 -3.46
C GLY A 49 12.06 -14.88 -3.84
N GLN A 50 12.03 -14.46 -5.11
CA GLN A 50 12.67 -13.23 -5.56
C GLN A 50 11.96 -12.01 -4.99
N PRO A 51 12.72 -10.93 -4.65
CA PRO A 51 12.12 -9.71 -4.13
C PRO A 51 11.33 -8.96 -5.20
N ASP A 52 10.16 -8.47 -4.82
CA ASP A 52 9.28 -7.65 -5.64
C ASP A 52 9.12 -6.28 -4.96
N TRP A 53 9.73 -5.26 -5.53
CA TRP A 53 9.60 -3.88 -5.07
C TRP A 53 8.45 -3.18 -5.78
N ALA A 54 7.74 -2.32 -5.06
CA ALA A 54 6.60 -1.59 -5.61
C ALA A 54 6.55 -0.15 -5.13
N SER A 55 5.95 0.69 -5.98
CA SER A 55 5.44 2.00 -5.59
C SER A 55 3.96 1.82 -5.26
N LEU A 56 3.54 2.30 -4.09
CA LEU A 56 2.18 2.14 -3.56
C LEU A 56 1.50 3.49 -3.45
N ARG A 57 0.23 3.54 -3.85
CA ARG A 57 -0.62 4.72 -3.69
C ARG A 57 -1.91 4.29 -3.00
N ILE A 58 -2.21 4.95 -1.89
CA ILE A 58 -3.42 4.75 -1.11
C ILE A 58 -4.21 6.04 -1.15
N SER A 59 -5.40 6.00 -1.76
CA SER A 59 -6.32 7.13 -1.84
C SER A 59 -7.55 6.79 -1.01
N TYR A 60 -7.93 7.65 -0.09
CA TYR A 60 -9.06 7.36 0.79
C TYR A 60 -9.79 8.62 1.23
N GLU A 61 -11.03 8.42 1.65
CA GLU A 61 -11.85 9.37 2.38
C GLU A 61 -12.35 8.67 3.64
N GLY A 62 -12.16 9.28 4.80
CA GLY A 62 -12.58 8.70 6.06
C GLY A 62 -11.74 9.17 7.23
N PRO A 63 -11.77 8.42 8.35
CA PRO A 63 -10.93 8.75 9.51
C PRO A 63 -9.46 8.85 9.12
N GLN A 64 -8.79 9.89 9.65
CA GLN A 64 -7.39 10.13 9.30
C GLN A 64 -6.50 8.98 9.76
N ILE A 65 -5.81 8.35 8.82
CA ILE A 65 -4.92 7.21 9.07
C ILE A 65 -3.62 7.72 9.70
N ASP A 66 -3.14 7.01 10.72
CA ASP A 66 -1.82 7.27 11.31
C ASP A 66 -0.73 6.92 10.30
N GLN A 67 -0.03 7.95 9.82
CA GLN A 67 0.94 7.81 8.73
C GLN A 67 2.16 6.98 9.15
N ALA A 68 2.66 7.16 10.37
CA ALA A 68 3.80 6.38 10.87
C ALA A 68 3.45 4.89 10.96
N GLY A 69 2.28 4.57 11.51
CA GLY A 69 1.79 3.19 11.57
C GLY A 69 1.58 2.58 10.20
N LEU A 70 1.04 3.35 9.25
CA LEU A 70 0.86 2.88 7.88
C LEU A 70 2.20 2.56 7.22
N LEU A 71 3.20 3.42 7.38
CA LEU A 71 4.53 3.16 6.81
C LEU A 71 5.17 1.92 7.44
N GLN A 72 5.08 1.77 8.77
CA GLN A 72 5.56 0.56 9.46
C GLN A 72 4.86 -0.70 8.94
N TYR A 73 3.55 -0.62 8.71
CA TYR A 73 2.77 -1.71 8.12
C TYR A 73 3.28 -2.08 6.72
N ILE A 74 3.49 -1.09 5.86
CA ILE A 74 4.01 -1.31 4.50
C ILE A 74 5.37 -2.01 4.55
N ILE A 75 6.27 -1.56 5.43
CA ILE A 75 7.61 -2.14 5.57
C ILE A 75 7.53 -3.55 6.17
N SER A 76 6.49 -3.88 6.94
CA SER A 76 6.34 -5.21 7.53
C SER A 76 6.22 -6.34 6.49
N PHE A 77 5.97 -6.02 5.22
CA PHE A 77 5.87 -7.01 4.14
C PHE A 77 7.23 -7.54 3.65
N ARG A 78 8.35 -7.00 4.13
CA ARG A 78 9.69 -7.26 3.55
C ARG A 78 10.07 -8.71 3.40
N ASN A 79 9.66 -9.58 4.32
CA ASN A 79 9.96 -11.01 4.28
C ASN A 79 8.73 -11.86 3.94
N HIS A 80 7.64 -11.23 3.51
CA HIS A 80 6.40 -11.92 3.22
C HIS A 80 6.39 -12.44 1.78
N ASN A 81 5.99 -13.71 1.59
CA ASN A 81 5.84 -14.35 0.29
C ASN A 81 4.37 -14.32 -0.13
N GLU A 82 4.08 -13.61 -1.20
CA GLU A 82 2.71 -13.49 -1.71
C GLU A 82 2.74 -13.03 -3.17
N PHE A 83 1.70 -13.36 -3.95
CA PHE A 83 1.54 -12.80 -5.29
C PHE A 83 1.15 -11.32 -5.21
N HIS A 84 1.47 -10.56 -6.27
CA HIS A 84 1.26 -9.10 -6.31
C HIS A 84 -0.19 -8.71 -6.04
N GLU A 85 -1.13 -9.35 -6.72
CA GLU A 85 -2.56 -9.05 -6.60
C GLU A 85 -3.09 -9.38 -5.20
N GLN A 86 -2.61 -10.48 -4.61
CA GLN A 86 -2.98 -10.89 -3.26
C GLN A 86 -2.42 -9.93 -2.22
N CYS A 87 -1.21 -9.42 -2.45
CA CYS A 87 -0.58 -8.44 -1.57
C CYS A 87 -1.40 -7.14 -1.53
N VAL A 88 -1.83 -6.64 -2.69
CA VAL A 88 -2.67 -5.44 -2.77
C VAL A 88 -4.04 -5.69 -2.13
N GLU A 89 -4.65 -6.85 -2.35
CA GLU A 89 -5.92 -7.19 -1.73
C GLU A 89 -5.79 -7.28 -0.20
N ARG A 90 -4.70 -7.82 0.30
CA ARG A 90 -4.41 -7.86 1.75
C ARG A 90 -4.30 -6.46 2.32
N ILE A 91 -3.54 -5.58 1.69
CA ILE A 91 -3.38 -4.19 2.12
C ILE A 91 -4.74 -3.48 2.14
N TYR A 92 -5.53 -3.67 1.08
CA TYR A 92 -6.87 -3.10 0.99
C TYR A 92 -7.76 -3.58 2.14
N MET A 93 -7.80 -4.88 2.38
CA MET A 93 -8.65 -5.46 3.42
C MET A 93 -8.20 -5.07 4.83
N ASP A 94 -6.89 -5.02 5.07
CA ASP A 94 -6.35 -4.64 6.38
C ASP A 94 -6.67 -3.16 6.70
N ILE A 95 -6.49 -2.26 5.74
CA ILE A 95 -6.83 -0.84 5.92
C ILE A 95 -8.34 -0.69 6.14
N TRP A 96 -9.14 -1.40 5.35
CA TRP A 96 -10.58 -1.37 5.49
C TRP A 96 -11.02 -1.81 6.90
N ALA A 97 -10.46 -2.89 7.41
CA ALA A 97 -10.82 -3.44 8.70
C ALA A 97 -10.33 -2.56 9.87
N GLN A 98 -9.13 -2.00 9.80
CA GLN A 98 -8.50 -1.28 10.90
C GLN A 98 -8.81 0.21 10.90
N CYS A 99 -8.94 0.83 9.74
CA CYS A 99 -9.10 2.28 9.61
C CYS A 99 -10.51 2.70 9.22
N LYS A 100 -11.33 1.78 8.77
CA LYS A 100 -12.78 1.97 8.48
C LYS A 100 -13.05 3.19 7.58
N PRO A 101 -12.39 3.29 6.41
CA PRO A 101 -12.62 4.42 5.52
C PRO A 101 -14.04 4.38 4.91
N ILE A 102 -14.50 5.55 4.42
CA ILE A 102 -15.74 5.66 3.65
C ILE A 102 -15.50 5.20 2.22
N LYS A 103 -14.35 5.61 1.66
CA LYS A 103 -13.87 5.20 0.33
C LYS A 103 -12.40 4.83 0.41
N LEU A 104 -11.99 3.85 -0.36
CA LEU A 104 -10.60 3.39 -0.37
C LEU A 104 -10.22 2.88 -1.76
N SER A 105 -9.04 3.31 -2.22
CA SER A 105 -8.37 2.74 -3.39
C SER A 105 -6.93 2.42 -3.02
N VAL A 106 -6.47 1.24 -3.41
CA VAL A 106 -5.07 0.81 -3.26
C VAL A 106 -4.53 0.43 -4.62
N TYR A 107 -3.44 1.07 -5.03
CA TYR A 107 -2.81 0.86 -6.32
C TYR A 107 -1.31 0.68 -6.12
N ALA A 108 -0.76 -0.39 -6.70
CA ALA A 108 0.67 -0.68 -6.67
C ALA A 108 1.23 -0.80 -8.08
N ARG A 109 2.44 -0.27 -8.27
CA ARG A 109 3.23 -0.47 -9.48
C ARG A 109 4.49 -1.21 -9.11
N TYR A 110 4.53 -2.49 -9.46
CA TYR A 110 5.69 -3.35 -9.18
C TYR A 110 6.79 -3.13 -10.22
N THR A 111 8.03 -3.35 -9.80
CA THR A 111 9.16 -3.38 -10.72
C THR A 111 8.95 -4.48 -11.75
N ARG A 112 9.36 -4.21 -12.99
CA ARG A 112 9.17 -5.15 -14.10
C ARG A 112 9.91 -6.45 -13.87
N ARG A 113 9.27 -7.54 -14.29
CA ARG A 113 9.86 -8.87 -14.27
C ARG A 113 9.61 -9.50 -15.63
N GLY A 114 10.69 -9.95 -16.31
CA GLY A 114 10.58 -10.58 -17.61
C GLY A 114 9.92 -9.69 -18.67
N GLY A 115 10.01 -8.36 -18.52
CA GLY A 115 9.38 -7.41 -19.44
C GLY A 115 7.91 -7.13 -19.17
N LEU A 116 7.30 -7.74 -18.14
CA LEU A 116 5.88 -7.54 -17.79
C LEU A 116 5.72 -6.48 -16.70
N ASP A 117 4.75 -5.59 -16.90
CA ASP A 117 4.30 -4.64 -15.90
C ASP A 117 3.16 -5.30 -15.09
N ILE A 118 3.28 -5.28 -13.76
CA ILE A 118 2.25 -5.81 -12.87
C ILE A 118 1.81 -4.67 -11.97
N ASN A 119 0.58 -4.18 -12.20
CA ASN A 119 0.04 -2.99 -11.56
C ASN A 119 -1.34 -3.27 -10.96
N PRO A 120 -1.43 -4.05 -9.86
CA PRO A 120 -2.72 -4.39 -9.27
C PRO A 120 -3.40 -3.16 -8.66
N PHE A 121 -4.74 -3.16 -8.76
CA PHE A 121 -5.59 -2.07 -8.31
C PHE A 121 -6.84 -2.62 -7.64
N ARG A 122 -7.18 -2.09 -6.47
CA ARG A 122 -8.38 -2.43 -5.73
C ARG A 122 -9.06 -1.18 -5.22
N THR A 123 -10.36 -1.05 -5.48
CA THR A 123 -11.15 0.11 -5.06
C THR A 123 -12.49 -0.31 -4.48
N SER A 124 -12.99 0.48 -3.52
CA SER A 124 -14.29 0.26 -2.89
C SER A 124 -15.44 0.95 -3.62
N PHE A 125 -15.15 1.75 -4.66
CA PHE A 125 -16.16 2.53 -5.38
C PHE A 125 -15.86 2.51 -6.88
N PRO A 126 -16.86 2.75 -7.75
CA PRO A 126 -16.63 2.83 -9.19
C PRO A 126 -15.61 3.94 -9.50
N GLN A 127 -14.55 3.59 -10.20
CA GLN A 127 -13.48 4.49 -10.58
C GLN A 127 -12.82 3.98 -11.85
N ALA A 128 -12.37 4.90 -12.71
CA ALA A 128 -11.59 4.52 -13.88
C ALA A 128 -10.28 3.86 -13.44
N VAL A 129 -9.90 2.79 -14.15
CA VAL A 129 -8.60 2.15 -13.92
C VAL A 129 -7.51 3.17 -14.23
N PRO A 130 -6.50 3.35 -13.34
CA PRO A 130 -5.40 4.28 -13.60
C PRO A 130 -4.69 3.96 -14.91
N ALA A 131 -4.20 5.02 -15.59
CA ALA A 131 -3.42 4.85 -16.80
C ALA A 131 -2.17 4.01 -16.52
N ASN A 132 -1.84 3.10 -17.46
CA ASN A 132 -0.67 2.23 -17.30
C ASN A 132 0.60 2.98 -17.72
N ILE A 133 1.00 3.95 -16.91
CA ILE A 133 2.22 4.74 -17.10
C ILE A 133 3.32 4.15 -16.23
N ARG A 134 4.46 3.80 -16.83
CA ARG A 134 5.61 3.30 -16.08
C ARG A 134 6.21 4.42 -15.23
N THR A 135 6.56 4.06 -14.01
CA THR A 135 7.39 4.91 -13.14
C THR A 135 8.88 4.67 -13.43
N ALA A 136 9.74 5.52 -12.90
CA ALA A 136 11.19 5.37 -13.06
C ALA A 136 11.74 4.06 -12.48
N ARG A 137 10.99 3.40 -11.60
CA ARG A 137 11.38 2.14 -10.97
C ARG A 137 10.95 0.89 -11.73
N GLN A 138 10.17 1.05 -12.76
CA GLN A 138 9.65 -0.07 -13.54
C GLN A 138 10.56 -0.39 -14.76
#